data_ddf8324622464fc0de4ec4477b7a564e
#
_entry.id   ddf8324622464fc0de4ec4477b7a564e
#
_cell.length_a   1.000
_cell.length_b   1.000
_cell.length_c   1.000
_cell.angle_alpha   90.00
_cell.angle_beta   90.00
_cell.angle_gamma   90.00
#
_symmetry.space_group_name_H-M   'P 1'
#
loop_
_entity.id
_entity.type
_entity.pdbx_description
1 polymer ?
#
loop_
_entity_poly.entity_id
_entity_poly.type
_entity_poly.pdbx_seq_one_letter_code
_entity_poly.pdbx_strand_id
1 'polypeptide(L)'
;MLKKRTLAIIATVAVLMSAGVLTAQKRQVVLDRVVAVVGGSAILHSEVETYANMLVEQRRQQGYTSDRDPMNESLEGLMRQKLLYSQALIDSLTPPSVDGYVEEQLQAMIAEAGSIAELETRQHMAIFNYREILRQRLTEQEYARAMQQQVISNITVTPGEVEKFFNDMTEEERPLVPEQYVYAQIVRYPASQEDAKRRTRERLLEMRERIISGKSSMAVLARTYSVDPGSAMRGGELTPGPLSQLTKPFADALAKLKPGQISEVVESEFGFHIIELIDEPKNGMYHSRHILLRPSYTNDELLAPMKELDSIADLIRKDSISFEDAAMKFSDDKLTRMNGGIVTNHDFLMSSPQYANVKYSATKFRREDFGNDRSLQDYGALSKLNPGEVSSAYMAEDLRGNEHSKIVKLVEVIPTHIATLEEDYPTIEEMALTDKQEKAFKKWLTEKIDGLYVHIAPEFRDGEFEYPNWVK
;
A
#
# COMPACT_ATOMS: atom_id res chain seq x y z
N MET A 1 55.35 24.18 66.01
CA MET A 1 54.61 24.37 64.78
C MET A 1 54.63 23.16 63.82
N LEU A 2 55.44 22.15 64.06
CA LEU A 2 55.55 20.97 63.13
C LEU A 2 54.45 19.91 63.30
N LYS A 3 53.81 19.78 64.46
CA LYS A 3 52.78 18.75 64.73
C LYS A 3 51.39 19.05 64.11
N LYS A 4 51.07 20.30 63.79
CA LYS A 4 49.79 20.66 63.17
C LYS A 4 49.78 20.51 61.62
N ARG A 5 50.96 20.48 60.96
CA ARG A 5 51.04 20.29 59.48
C ARG A 5 50.98 18.82 59.08
N THR A 6 51.44 17.91 59.95
CA THR A 6 51.39 16.45 59.69
C THR A 6 49.96 15.90 59.82
N LEU A 7 49.15 16.44 60.74
CA LEU A 7 47.71 16.03 60.84
C LEU A 7 46.86 16.48 59.68
N ALA A 8 47.18 17.64 59.10
CA ALA A 8 46.44 18.13 57.94
C ALA A 8 46.67 17.32 56.60
N ILE A 9 47.92 16.79 56.48
CA ILE A 9 48.31 15.97 55.33
C ILE A 9 47.66 14.56 55.40
N ILE A 10 47.57 13.98 56.59
CA ILE A 10 46.93 12.68 56.82
C ILE A 10 45.42 12.77 56.63
N ALA A 11 44.76 13.88 57.02
CA ALA A 11 43.35 14.09 56.78
C ALA A 11 43.04 14.28 55.29
N THR A 12 43.90 14.94 54.50
CA THR A 12 43.70 15.16 53.07
C THR A 12 43.91 13.86 52.25
N VAL A 13 44.81 12.98 52.67
CA VAL A 13 45.02 11.68 52.01
C VAL A 13 43.90 10.69 52.38
N ALA A 14 43.31 10.76 53.56
CA ALA A 14 42.15 9.95 53.91
C ALA A 14 40.88 10.34 53.21
N VAL A 15 40.70 11.63 52.87
CA VAL A 15 39.55 12.10 52.06
C VAL A 15 39.72 11.76 50.56
N LEU A 16 40.95 11.67 50.06
CA LEU A 16 41.21 11.25 48.67
C LEU A 16 41.13 9.74 48.48
N MET A 17 41.25 8.91 49.53
CA MET A 17 41.02 7.47 49.42
C MET A 17 39.57 7.05 49.61
N SER A 18 38.70 7.90 50.13
CA SER A 18 37.25 7.62 50.23
C SER A 18 36.44 8.00 48.98
N ALA A 19 37.05 8.69 48.02
CA ALA A 19 36.38 9.06 46.74
C ALA A 19 36.62 8.04 45.62
N GLY A 20 37.25 6.89 45.89
CA GLY A 20 37.64 5.89 44.89
C GLY A 20 36.87 4.58 44.91
N VAL A 21 35.75 4.49 45.64
CA VAL A 21 34.79 3.40 45.42
C VAL A 21 33.78 3.86 44.38
N LEU A 22 34.24 4.00 43.15
CA LEU A 22 33.37 3.85 42.01
C LEU A 22 32.79 2.44 42.09
N THR A 23 31.58 2.34 42.62
CA THR A 23 30.75 1.17 42.43
C THR A 23 30.63 1.02 40.92
N ALA A 24 31.40 0.12 40.36
CA ALA A 24 31.10 -0.43 39.05
C ALA A 24 29.68 -0.99 39.17
N GLN A 25 28.69 -0.19 38.81
CA GLN A 25 27.35 -0.66 38.58
C GLN A 25 27.51 -1.76 37.54
N LYS A 26 27.48 -3.02 37.97
CA LYS A 26 27.30 -4.14 37.05
C LYS A 26 26.07 -3.78 36.24
N ARG A 27 26.26 -3.38 35.00
CA ARG A 27 25.15 -3.37 34.03
C ARG A 27 24.59 -4.79 34.10
N GLN A 28 23.46 -4.95 34.76
CA GLN A 28 22.67 -6.13 34.61
C GLN A 28 22.28 -6.18 33.14
N VAL A 29 22.98 -6.99 32.37
CA VAL A 29 22.52 -7.38 31.06
C VAL A 29 21.30 -8.25 31.36
N VAL A 30 20.12 -7.69 31.23
CA VAL A 30 18.89 -8.45 31.25
C VAL A 30 18.95 -9.29 29.99
N LEU A 31 19.32 -10.56 30.15
CA LEU A 31 19.19 -11.54 29.07
C LEU A 31 17.70 -11.73 28.84
N ASP A 32 17.28 -11.49 27.61
CA ASP A 32 15.92 -11.74 27.19
C ASP A 32 15.58 -13.24 27.38
N ARG A 33 14.36 -13.55 27.78
CA ARG A 33 14.00 -14.93 28.11
C ARG A 33 13.13 -15.53 27.01
N VAL A 34 13.34 -16.81 26.75
CA VAL A 34 12.47 -17.58 25.87
C VAL A 34 11.15 -17.87 26.59
N VAL A 35 10.03 -17.44 26.01
CA VAL A 35 8.69 -17.65 26.55
C VAL A 35 7.93 -18.75 25.81
N ALA A 36 8.30 -19.04 24.57
CA ALA A 36 7.79 -20.20 23.87
C ALA A 36 8.81 -20.74 22.86
N VAL A 37 8.66 -22.02 22.50
CA VAL A 37 9.39 -22.66 21.41
C VAL A 37 8.36 -23.37 20.54
N VAL A 38 8.42 -23.12 19.24
CA VAL A 38 7.53 -23.72 18.24
C VAL A 38 8.39 -24.37 17.17
N GLY A 39 8.36 -25.70 17.10
CA GLY A 39 9.30 -26.45 16.25
C GLY A 39 10.74 -26.16 16.66
N GLY A 40 11.52 -25.57 15.74
CA GLY A 40 12.91 -25.15 15.97
C GLY A 40 13.08 -23.68 16.32
N SER A 41 12.01 -22.90 16.45
CA SER A 41 12.06 -21.44 16.60
C SER A 41 11.69 -21.03 18.02
N ALA A 42 12.55 -20.24 18.67
CA ALA A 42 12.29 -19.63 19.98
C ALA A 42 11.54 -18.30 19.79
N ILE A 43 10.70 -17.96 20.78
CA ILE A 43 10.01 -16.68 20.90
C ILE A 43 10.47 -16.04 22.20
N LEU A 44 10.92 -14.80 22.11
CA LEU A 44 11.46 -14.04 23.23
C LEU A 44 10.38 -13.19 23.91
N HIS A 45 10.55 -12.93 25.20
CA HIS A 45 9.62 -12.10 25.96
C HIS A 45 9.50 -10.68 25.36
N SER A 46 10.64 -10.09 24.98
CA SER A 46 10.67 -8.76 24.38
C SER A 46 9.91 -8.69 23.03
N GLU A 47 9.91 -9.79 22.25
CA GLU A 47 9.12 -9.86 21.03
C GLU A 47 7.63 -9.82 21.37
N VAL A 48 7.18 -10.62 22.32
CA VAL A 48 5.77 -10.65 22.76
C VAL A 48 5.34 -9.28 23.28
N GLU A 49 6.16 -8.65 24.13
CA GLU A 49 5.88 -7.32 24.68
C GLU A 49 5.76 -6.26 23.59
N THR A 50 6.66 -6.30 22.60
CA THR A 50 6.64 -5.37 21.47
C THR A 50 5.34 -5.51 20.65
N TYR A 51 4.95 -6.74 20.32
CA TYR A 51 3.70 -6.99 19.58
C TYR A 51 2.47 -6.65 20.42
N ALA A 52 2.47 -6.92 21.72
CA ALA A 52 1.37 -6.56 22.61
C ALA A 52 1.17 -5.04 22.69
N ASN A 53 2.25 -4.27 22.77
CA ASN A 53 2.19 -2.81 22.76
C ASN A 53 1.64 -2.28 21.43
N MET A 54 2.07 -2.86 20.30
CA MET A 54 1.53 -2.50 18.97
C MET A 54 0.03 -2.83 18.87
N LEU A 55 -0.39 -3.98 19.36
CA LEU A 55 -1.80 -4.40 19.36
C LEU A 55 -2.68 -3.47 20.19
N VAL A 56 -2.21 -3.08 21.39
CA VAL A 56 -2.92 -2.14 22.27
C VAL A 56 -3.07 -0.78 21.58
N GLU A 57 -2.01 -0.27 20.95
CA GLU A 57 -2.05 1.01 20.25
C GLU A 57 -2.98 0.96 19.03
N GLN A 58 -2.94 -0.11 18.24
CA GLN A 58 -3.85 -0.33 17.13
C GLN A 58 -5.31 -0.36 17.57
N ARG A 59 -5.63 -1.10 18.65
CA ARG A 59 -6.97 -1.14 19.23
C ARG A 59 -7.45 0.24 19.66
N ARG A 60 -6.56 1.01 20.30
CA ARG A 60 -6.85 2.38 20.72
C ARG A 60 -7.22 3.29 19.54
N GLN A 61 -6.47 3.19 18.44
CA GLN A 61 -6.71 3.98 17.22
C GLN A 61 -8.02 3.60 16.52
N GLN A 62 -8.38 2.31 16.56
CA GLN A 62 -9.60 1.79 15.93
C GLN A 62 -10.84 1.88 16.82
N GLY A 63 -10.70 2.29 18.08
CA GLY A 63 -11.79 2.32 19.05
C GLY A 63 -12.32 0.93 19.41
N TYR A 64 -11.52 -0.11 19.19
CA TYR A 64 -11.89 -1.51 19.42
C TYR A 64 -11.40 -1.99 20.80
N THR A 65 -12.26 -2.72 21.51
CA THR A 65 -11.93 -3.37 22.79
C THR A 65 -12.01 -4.90 22.63
N SER A 66 -11.09 -5.60 23.27
CA SER A 66 -11.06 -7.07 23.34
C SER A 66 -10.86 -7.47 24.78
N ASP A 67 -11.55 -8.52 25.19
CA ASP A 67 -11.44 -9.07 26.55
C ASP A 67 -10.19 -9.98 26.71
N ARG A 68 -9.54 -10.35 25.59
CA ARG A 68 -8.32 -11.17 25.60
C ARG A 68 -7.10 -10.35 26.05
N ASP A 69 -6.25 -10.96 26.88
CA ASP A 69 -4.98 -10.37 27.30
C ASP A 69 -4.07 -10.13 26.09
N PRO A 70 -3.60 -8.89 25.86
CA PRO A 70 -2.74 -8.57 24.71
C PRO A 70 -1.44 -9.38 24.66
N MET A 71 -0.88 -9.77 25.79
CA MET A 71 0.35 -10.58 25.86
C MET A 71 0.10 -12.01 25.35
N ASN A 72 -0.98 -12.65 25.78
CA ASN A 72 -1.35 -13.99 25.34
C ASN A 72 -1.75 -14.01 23.85
N GLU A 73 -2.50 -13.03 23.39
CA GLU A 73 -2.87 -12.90 21.99
C GLU A 73 -1.67 -12.68 21.07
N SER A 74 -0.72 -11.85 21.51
CA SER A 74 0.53 -11.61 20.79
C SER A 74 1.43 -12.82 20.76
N LEU A 75 1.52 -13.56 21.88
CA LEU A 75 2.25 -14.81 21.93
C LEU A 75 1.66 -15.83 20.96
N GLU A 76 0.34 -16.00 20.95
CA GLU A 76 -0.34 -16.92 20.02
C GLU A 76 -0.12 -16.52 18.56
N GLY A 77 -0.18 -15.22 18.24
CA GLY A 77 0.13 -14.69 16.91
C GLY A 77 1.54 -15.03 16.45
N LEU A 78 2.53 -14.85 17.33
CA LEU A 78 3.92 -15.20 17.06
C LEU A 78 4.11 -16.72 16.92
N MET A 79 3.47 -17.53 17.77
CA MET A 79 3.53 -18.99 17.66
C MET A 79 2.96 -19.48 16.33
N ARG A 80 1.82 -18.91 15.90
CA ARG A 80 1.22 -19.19 14.59
C ARG A 80 2.15 -18.80 13.44
N GLN A 81 2.79 -17.63 13.52
CA GLN A 81 3.76 -17.18 12.52
C GLN A 81 4.96 -18.15 12.42
N LYS A 82 5.53 -18.57 13.56
CA LYS A 82 6.65 -19.51 13.58
C LYS A 82 6.27 -20.90 13.05
N LEU A 83 5.05 -21.38 13.33
CA LEU A 83 4.53 -22.62 12.75
C LEU A 83 4.43 -22.51 11.21
N LEU A 84 3.79 -21.45 10.71
CA LEU A 84 3.62 -21.21 9.27
C LEU A 84 4.99 -21.10 8.58
N TYR A 85 5.93 -20.38 9.17
CA TYR A 85 7.30 -20.26 8.66
C TYR A 85 7.99 -21.63 8.59
N SER A 86 7.94 -22.40 9.66
CA SER A 86 8.51 -23.74 9.71
C SER A 86 7.91 -24.67 8.65
N GLN A 87 6.59 -24.64 8.48
CA GLN A 87 5.90 -25.44 7.47
C GLN A 87 6.26 -24.98 6.05
N ALA A 88 6.36 -23.68 5.81
CA ALA A 88 6.78 -23.13 4.52
C ALA A 88 8.17 -23.63 4.08
N LEU A 89 9.10 -23.73 5.04
CA LEU A 89 10.43 -24.30 4.78
C LEU A 89 10.36 -25.81 4.47
N ILE A 90 9.53 -26.57 5.21
CA ILE A 90 9.31 -28.01 4.95
C ILE A 90 8.74 -28.21 3.54
N ASP A 91 7.78 -27.39 3.14
CA ASP A 91 7.11 -27.45 1.84
C ASP A 91 7.95 -26.79 0.71
N SER A 92 9.17 -26.33 1.03
CA SER A 92 10.10 -25.69 0.09
C SER A 92 9.52 -24.50 -0.66
N LEU A 93 8.72 -23.67 0.00
CA LEU A 93 8.22 -22.43 -0.58
C LEU A 93 9.35 -21.42 -0.84
N THR A 94 9.21 -20.65 -1.90
CA THR A 94 10.17 -19.60 -2.28
C THR A 94 9.44 -18.27 -2.49
N PRO A 95 9.11 -17.56 -1.42
CA PRO A 95 8.48 -16.24 -1.54
C PRO A 95 9.42 -15.21 -2.18
N PRO A 96 8.90 -14.08 -2.68
CA PRO A 96 9.71 -13.01 -3.23
C PRO A 96 10.75 -12.48 -2.24
N SER A 97 11.87 -11.90 -2.77
CA SER A 97 12.86 -11.23 -1.93
C SER A 97 12.25 -10.04 -1.18
N VAL A 98 12.61 -9.91 0.10
CA VAL A 98 12.17 -8.81 0.96
C VAL A 98 13.12 -7.61 0.93
N ASP A 99 14.22 -7.66 0.18
CA ASP A 99 15.28 -6.64 0.22
C ASP A 99 14.77 -5.22 -0.05
N GLY A 100 13.83 -5.07 -0.98
CA GLY A 100 13.19 -3.78 -1.26
C GLY A 100 12.43 -3.22 -0.05
N TYR A 101 11.64 -4.06 0.60
CA TYR A 101 10.88 -3.68 1.80
C TYR A 101 11.79 -3.38 3.00
N VAL A 102 12.89 -4.11 3.14
CA VAL A 102 13.90 -3.86 4.20
C VAL A 102 14.46 -2.45 4.05
N GLU A 103 14.87 -2.07 2.84
CA GLU A 103 15.45 -0.74 2.60
C GLU A 103 14.40 0.37 2.77
N GLU A 104 13.17 0.16 2.31
CA GLU A 104 12.08 1.12 2.48
C GLU A 104 11.75 1.36 3.96
N GLN A 105 11.55 0.31 4.74
CA GLN A 105 11.30 0.43 6.18
C GLN A 105 12.48 1.07 6.91
N LEU A 106 13.70 0.68 6.55
CA LEU A 106 14.89 1.25 7.16
C LEU A 106 15.01 2.76 6.89
N GLN A 107 14.74 3.20 5.66
CA GLN A 107 14.73 4.63 5.32
C GLN A 107 13.62 5.39 6.05
N ALA A 108 12.42 4.82 6.17
CA ALA A 108 11.34 5.41 6.95
C ALA A 108 11.74 5.60 8.43
N MET A 109 12.35 4.59 9.04
CA MET A 109 12.81 4.66 10.42
C MET A 109 13.97 5.66 10.62
N ILE A 110 14.89 5.76 9.66
CA ILE A 110 15.95 6.77 9.68
C ILE A 110 15.35 8.18 9.59
N ALA A 111 14.36 8.37 8.71
CA ALA A 111 13.68 9.66 8.55
C ALA A 111 12.94 10.07 9.84
N GLU A 112 12.26 9.13 10.49
CA GLU A 112 11.57 9.34 11.77
C GLU A 112 12.57 9.64 12.92
N ALA A 113 13.68 8.92 12.96
CA ALA A 113 14.72 9.14 13.96
C ALA A 113 15.50 10.45 13.72
N GLY A 114 15.50 10.95 12.48
CA GLY A 114 16.24 12.14 12.06
C GLY A 114 17.66 11.86 11.54
N SER A 115 18.28 10.75 11.93
CA SER A 115 19.59 10.31 11.40
C SER A 115 19.86 8.84 11.71
N ILE A 116 20.83 8.23 11.00
CA ILE A 116 21.33 6.89 11.28
C ILE A 116 21.86 6.78 12.70
N ALA A 117 22.64 7.75 13.16
CA ALA A 117 23.24 7.74 14.50
C ALA A 117 22.17 7.76 15.62
N GLU A 118 21.10 8.52 15.40
CA GLU A 118 19.98 8.54 16.34
C GLU A 118 19.20 7.21 16.34
N LEU A 119 18.99 6.60 15.17
CA LEU A 119 18.38 5.28 15.08
C LEU A 119 19.25 4.21 15.75
N GLU A 120 20.56 4.19 15.52
CA GLU A 120 21.49 3.28 16.21
C GLU A 120 21.46 3.45 17.73
N THR A 121 21.34 4.70 18.21
CA THR A 121 21.21 4.99 19.64
C THR A 121 19.90 4.45 20.20
N ARG A 122 18.77 4.65 19.51
CA ARG A 122 17.45 4.12 19.92
C ARG A 122 17.40 2.61 19.91
N GLN A 123 18.01 1.98 18.90
CA GLN A 123 18.01 0.53 18.74
C GLN A 123 19.13 -0.16 19.54
N HIS A 124 20.04 0.60 20.17
CA HIS A 124 21.22 0.11 20.89
C HIS A 124 22.10 -0.84 20.06
N MET A 125 22.12 -0.68 18.74
CA MET A 125 22.91 -1.50 17.84
C MET A 125 23.27 -0.75 16.54
N ALA A 126 24.32 -1.23 15.84
CA ALA A 126 24.70 -0.70 14.55
C ALA A 126 23.61 -0.97 13.49
N ILE A 127 23.43 -0.01 12.57
CA ILE A 127 22.43 -0.07 11.51
C ILE A 127 22.53 -1.34 10.65
N PHE A 128 23.76 -1.83 10.43
CA PHE A 128 24.00 -3.08 9.72
C PHE A 128 23.35 -4.28 10.43
N ASN A 129 23.51 -4.42 11.74
CA ASN A 129 22.91 -5.50 12.52
C ASN A 129 21.39 -5.36 12.56
N TYR A 130 20.89 -4.13 12.68
CA TYR A 130 19.47 -3.87 12.66
C TYR A 130 18.82 -4.24 11.31
N ARG A 131 19.50 -3.94 10.20
CA ARG A 131 19.08 -4.36 8.86
C ARG A 131 18.93 -5.88 8.74
N GLU A 132 19.88 -6.65 9.28
CA GLU A 132 19.82 -8.11 9.24
C GLU A 132 18.65 -8.66 10.07
N ILE A 133 18.40 -8.09 11.26
CA ILE A 133 17.25 -8.46 12.10
C ILE A 133 15.94 -8.14 11.36
N LEU A 134 15.85 -6.97 10.73
CA LEU A 134 14.68 -6.56 9.97
C LEU A 134 14.47 -7.49 8.77
N ARG A 135 15.54 -7.83 8.04
CA ARG A 135 15.49 -8.78 6.92
C ARG A 135 14.98 -10.14 7.37
N GLN A 136 15.54 -10.69 8.45
CA GLN A 136 15.10 -11.97 8.97
C GLN A 136 13.61 -11.94 9.35
N ARG A 137 13.16 -10.91 10.06
CA ARG A 137 11.75 -10.75 10.46
C ARG A 137 10.82 -10.69 9.26
N LEU A 138 11.13 -9.86 8.26
CA LEU A 138 10.32 -9.74 7.05
C LEU A 138 10.33 -11.03 6.23
N THR A 139 11.47 -11.73 6.16
CA THR A 139 11.54 -13.03 5.51
C THR A 139 10.61 -14.04 6.17
N GLU A 140 10.66 -14.16 7.50
CA GLU A 140 9.76 -15.06 8.25
C GLU A 140 8.28 -14.72 8.02
N GLN A 141 7.94 -13.43 7.97
CA GLN A 141 6.57 -12.97 7.69
C GLN A 141 6.12 -13.34 6.28
N GLU A 142 6.97 -13.14 5.27
CA GLU A 142 6.62 -13.48 3.88
C GLU A 142 6.49 -14.99 3.66
N TYR A 143 7.33 -15.81 4.29
CA TYR A 143 7.17 -17.26 4.27
C TYR A 143 5.87 -17.70 4.95
N ALA A 144 5.54 -17.12 6.11
CA ALA A 144 4.30 -17.42 6.82
C ALA A 144 3.07 -17.02 6.00
N ARG A 145 3.11 -15.86 5.36
CA ARG A 145 2.06 -15.36 4.46
C ARG A 145 1.90 -16.28 3.24
N ALA A 146 3.01 -16.64 2.58
CA ALA A 146 2.98 -17.55 1.44
C ALA A 146 2.40 -18.92 1.82
N MET A 147 2.72 -19.44 3.00
CA MET A 147 2.16 -20.70 3.50
C MET A 147 0.65 -20.59 3.74
N GLN A 148 0.20 -19.54 4.40
CA GLN A 148 -1.23 -19.29 4.59
C GLN A 148 -1.97 -19.22 3.25
N GLN A 149 -1.42 -18.47 2.30
CA GLN A 149 -1.99 -18.36 0.96
C GLN A 149 -2.02 -19.71 0.23
N GLN A 150 -0.98 -20.52 0.36
CA GLN A 150 -0.94 -21.86 -0.24
C GLN A 150 -2.05 -22.77 0.31
N VAL A 151 -2.31 -22.72 1.62
CA VAL A 151 -3.36 -23.52 2.27
C VAL A 151 -4.74 -23.19 1.72
N ILE A 152 -5.01 -21.89 1.46
CA ILE A 152 -6.34 -21.44 1.06
C ILE A 152 -6.52 -21.26 -0.46
N SER A 153 -5.44 -21.23 -1.25
CA SER A 153 -5.46 -20.87 -2.68
C SER A 153 -6.35 -21.76 -3.56
N ASN A 154 -6.47 -23.03 -3.22
CA ASN A 154 -7.25 -23.99 -4.00
C ASN A 154 -8.70 -24.16 -3.48
N ILE A 155 -9.09 -23.37 -2.47
CA ILE A 155 -10.43 -23.44 -1.91
C ILE A 155 -11.33 -22.56 -2.76
N THR A 156 -12.39 -23.15 -3.27
CA THR A 156 -13.44 -22.50 -4.05
C THR A 156 -14.80 -22.82 -3.45
N VAL A 157 -15.80 -22.02 -3.78
CA VAL A 157 -17.19 -22.29 -3.42
C VAL A 157 -18.00 -22.61 -4.67
N THR A 158 -18.96 -23.49 -4.54
CA THR A 158 -19.96 -23.78 -5.56
C THR A 158 -21.20 -22.93 -5.34
N PRO A 159 -22.03 -22.68 -6.38
CA PRO A 159 -23.28 -21.94 -6.20
C PRO A 159 -24.19 -22.49 -5.10
N GLY A 160 -24.27 -23.81 -4.97
CA GLY A 160 -25.06 -24.44 -3.90
C GLY A 160 -24.50 -24.23 -2.50
N GLU A 161 -23.16 -24.10 -2.35
CA GLU A 161 -22.54 -23.75 -1.07
C GLU A 161 -22.79 -22.29 -0.72
N VAL A 162 -22.79 -21.39 -1.72
CA VAL A 162 -23.12 -19.97 -1.53
C VAL A 162 -24.58 -19.79 -1.11
N GLU A 163 -25.50 -20.49 -1.78
CA GLU A 163 -26.92 -20.48 -1.43
C GLU A 163 -27.14 -21.01 0.00
N LYS A 164 -26.49 -22.12 0.34
CA LYS A 164 -26.56 -22.68 1.69
C LYS A 164 -26.02 -21.72 2.73
N PHE A 165 -24.85 -21.14 2.49
CA PHE A 165 -24.22 -20.17 3.39
C PHE A 165 -25.15 -18.99 3.68
N PHE A 166 -25.79 -18.44 2.64
CA PHE A 166 -26.73 -17.33 2.76
C PHE A 166 -28.01 -17.73 3.52
N ASN A 167 -28.54 -18.92 3.25
CA ASN A 167 -29.75 -19.42 3.90
C ASN A 167 -29.52 -19.79 5.38
N ASP A 168 -28.29 -20.17 5.74
CA ASP A 168 -27.90 -20.46 7.12
C ASP A 168 -27.72 -19.18 7.96
N MET A 169 -27.59 -17.98 7.31
CA MET A 169 -27.53 -16.69 8.00
C MET A 169 -28.87 -16.28 8.57
N THR A 170 -28.85 -15.76 9.77
CA THR A 170 -29.98 -14.98 10.31
C THR A 170 -30.15 -13.66 9.56
N GLU A 171 -31.31 -13.02 9.66
CA GLU A 171 -31.57 -11.74 9.02
C GLU A 171 -30.61 -10.64 9.49
N GLU A 172 -30.19 -10.71 10.75
CA GLU A 172 -29.26 -9.77 11.40
C GLU A 172 -27.81 -9.96 10.93
N GLU A 173 -27.45 -11.19 10.50
CA GLU A 173 -26.11 -11.50 9.97
C GLU A 173 -25.96 -11.16 8.49
N ARG A 174 -27.07 -10.96 7.78
CA ARG A 174 -27.02 -10.59 6.37
C ARG A 174 -26.42 -9.19 6.20
N PRO A 175 -25.47 -9.01 5.27
CA PRO A 175 -24.82 -7.73 5.11
C PRO A 175 -25.80 -6.65 4.63
N LEU A 176 -25.66 -5.46 5.20
CA LEU A 176 -26.30 -4.25 4.68
C LEU A 176 -25.46 -3.73 3.52
N VAL A 177 -26.03 -3.77 2.32
CA VAL A 177 -25.41 -3.22 1.12
C VAL A 177 -25.70 -1.73 1.08
N PRO A 178 -24.67 -0.86 1.10
CA PRO A 178 -24.89 0.58 1.00
C PRO A 178 -25.42 0.98 -0.36
N GLU A 179 -25.94 2.20 -0.46
CA GLU A 179 -26.41 2.79 -1.71
C GLU A 179 -25.34 2.69 -2.82
N GLN A 180 -25.76 2.28 -4.02
CA GLN A 180 -24.89 2.06 -5.17
C GLN A 180 -25.40 2.84 -6.39
N TYR A 181 -24.45 3.21 -7.24
CA TYR A 181 -24.68 4.00 -8.46
C TYR A 181 -24.24 3.19 -9.67
N VAL A 182 -25.10 3.11 -10.68
CA VAL A 182 -24.75 2.65 -12.02
C VAL A 182 -24.76 3.87 -12.92
N TYR A 183 -23.66 4.11 -13.64
CA TYR A 183 -23.54 5.28 -14.48
C TYR A 183 -22.79 5.01 -15.78
N ALA A 184 -23.02 5.89 -16.74
CA ALA A 184 -22.34 5.88 -18.03
C ALA A 184 -21.63 7.20 -18.27
N GLN A 185 -20.60 7.21 -19.12
CA GLN A 185 -19.81 8.41 -19.45
C GLN A 185 -19.57 8.55 -20.94
N ILE A 186 -19.42 9.79 -21.38
CA ILE A 186 -18.85 10.16 -22.68
C ILE A 186 -17.67 11.07 -22.42
N VAL A 187 -16.49 10.69 -22.90
CA VAL A 187 -15.22 11.37 -22.65
C VAL A 187 -14.70 12.00 -23.94
N ARG A 188 -14.18 13.23 -23.86
CA ARG A 188 -13.49 13.91 -24.96
C ARG A 188 -12.18 14.48 -24.48
N TYR A 189 -11.09 14.12 -25.16
CA TYR A 189 -9.79 14.75 -24.96
C TYR A 189 -9.65 16.01 -25.81
N PRO A 190 -8.80 16.97 -25.38
CA PRO A 190 -8.47 18.11 -26.24
C PRO A 190 -7.89 17.67 -27.57
N ALA A 191 -8.38 18.26 -28.68
CA ALA A 191 -7.93 17.91 -30.04
C ALA A 191 -6.44 18.21 -30.29
N SER A 192 -5.85 19.13 -29.51
CA SER A 192 -4.45 19.57 -29.59
C SER A 192 -3.45 18.69 -28.82
N GLN A 193 -3.76 17.42 -28.55
CA GLN A 193 -2.89 16.53 -27.79
C GLN A 193 -1.44 16.50 -28.31
N GLU A 194 -1.24 16.40 -29.62
CA GLU A 194 0.12 16.35 -30.20
C GLU A 194 0.87 17.67 -30.04
N ASP A 195 0.19 18.80 -30.08
CA ASP A 195 0.80 20.11 -29.83
C ASP A 195 1.17 20.27 -28.35
N ALA A 196 0.31 19.83 -27.43
CA ALA A 196 0.61 19.81 -26.00
C ALA A 196 1.80 18.89 -25.67
N LYS A 197 1.85 17.70 -26.28
CA LYS A 197 2.98 16.78 -26.16
C LYS A 197 4.28 17.40 -26.68
N ARG A 198 4.23 18.08 -27.85
CA ARG A 198 5.39 18.76 -28.41
C ARG A 198 5.89 19.86 -27.47
N ARG A 199 5.02 20.75 -26.98
CA ARG A 199 5.38 21.80 -26.00
C ARG A 199 6.03 21.21 -24.75
N THR A 200 5.49 20.11 -24.24
CA THR A 200 6.03 19.46 -23.06
C THR A 200 7.40 18.85 -23.29
N ARG A 201 7.60 18.22 -24.46
CA ARG A 201 8.93 17.70 -24.85
C ARG A 201 9.96 18.81 -25.01
N GLU A 202 9.61 19.92 -25.66
CA GLU A 202 10.46 21.10 -25.82
C GLU A 202 10.87 21.66 -24.43
N ARG A 203 9.92 21.78 -23.51
CA ARG A 203 10.19 22.25 -22.14
C ARG A 203 11.16 21.33 -21.38
N LEU A 204 11.03 20.02 -21.52
CA LEU A 204 11.98 19.08 -20.91
C LEU A 204 13.36 19.14 -21.56
N LEU A 205 13.45 19.35 -22.86
CA LEU A 205 14.73 19.57 -23.55
C LEU A 205 15.45 20.84 -23.04
N GLU A 206 14.72 21.95 -22.85
CA GLU A 206 15.27 23.15 -22.24
C GLU A 206 15.78 22.91 -20.80
N MET A 207 15.01 22.14 -20.00
CA MET A 207 15.44 21.78 -18.65
C MET A 207 16.70 20.91 -18.69
N ARG A 208 16.75 19.92 -19.59
CA ARG A 208 17.91 19.05 -19.79
C ARG A 208 19.16 19.88 -20.14
N GLU A 209 19.05 20.82 -21.06
CA GLU A 209 20.16 21.73 -21.44
C GLU A 209 20.62 22.56 -20.25
N ARG A 210 19.72 23.09 -19.44
CA ARG A 210 20.06 23.85 -18.23
C ARG A 210 20.82 23.00 -17.23
N ILE A 211 20.50 21.71 -17.11
CA ILE A 211 21.20 20.80 -16.21
C ILE A 211 22.59 20.47 -16.78
N ILE A 212 22.69 20.09 -18.04
CA ILE A 212 23.95 19.71 -18.69
C ILE A 212 24.95 20.91 -18.72
N SER A 213 24.42 22.12 -18.91
CA SER A 213 25.25 23.33 -18.89
C SER A 213 25.58 23.82 -17.48
N GLY A 214 25.16 23.15 -16.42
CA GLY A 214 25.40 23.52 -15.02
C GLY A 214 24.63 24.75 -14.54
N LYS A 215 23.65 25.25 -15.32
CA LYS A 215 22.81 26.41 -14.95
C LYS A 215 21.77 26.06 -13.90
N SER A 216 21.46 24.79 -13.72
CA SER A 216 20.55 24.27 -12.70
C SER A 216 20.91 22.83 -12.38
N SER A 217 20.32 22.26 -11.31
CA SER A 217 20.43 20.84 -11.02
C SER A 217 19.11 20.13 -11.26
N MET A 218 19.19 18.81 -11.52
CA MET A 218 18.01 17.95 -11.65
C MET A 218 17.09 18.09 -10.44
N ALA A 219 17.66 18.05 -9.23
CA ALA A 219 16.92 18.14 -7.99
C ALA A 219 16.15 19.47 -7.82
N VAL A 220 16.73 20.60 -8.23
CA VAL A 220 16.05 21.89 -8.17
C VAL A 220 14.89 21.94 -9.15
N LEU A 221 15.12 21.51 -10.40
CA LEU A 221 14.07 21.53 -11.42
C LEU A 221 12.95 20.51 -11.11
N ALA A 222 13.28 19.37 -10.53
CA ALA A 222 12.29 18.40 -10.10
C ALA A 222 11.35 18.97 -9.03
N ARG A 223 11.90 19.60 -7.98
CA ARG A 223 11.07 20.24 -6.92
C ARG A 223 10.17 21.33 -7.46
N THR A 224 10.62 22.04 -8.52
CA THR A 224 9.88 23.19 -9.04
C THR A 224 8.83 22.79 -10.07
N TYR A 225 9.09 21.77 -10.87
CA TYR A 225 8.31 21.51 -12.07
C TYR A 225 7.80 20.09 -12.20
N SER A 226 8.39 19.09 -11.51
CA SER A 226 7.95 17.71 -11.63
C SER A 226 6.54 17.54 -11.05
N VAL A 227 5.68 16.87 -11.79
CA VAL A 227 4.31 16.51 -11.37
C VAL A 227 4.24 15.11 -10.75
N ASP A 228 5.39 14.49 -10.48
CA ASP A 228 5.42 13.21 -9.77
C ASP A 228 5.26 13.41 -8.25
N PRO A 229 4.11 13.04 -7.64
CA PRO A 229 3.87 13.27 -6.23
C PRO A 229 4.81 12.47 -5.32
N GLY A 230 5.31 11.34 -5.83
CA GLY A 230 6.17 10.43 -5.08
C GLY A 230 7.60 10.92 -4.91
N SER A 231 8.15 11.69 -5.87
CA SER A 231 9.56 12.05 -5.88
C SER A 231 9.84 13.54 -6.00
N ALA A 232 8.90 14.36 -6.50
CA ALA A 232 9.14 15.78 -6.78
C ALA A 232 9.76 16.54 -5.59
N MET A 233 9.19 16.42 -4.40
CA MET A 233 9.66 17.08 -3.18
C MET A 233 11.04 16.58 -2.71
N ARG A 234 11.42 15.36 -3.07
CA ARG A 234 12.76 14.79 -2.83
C ARG A 234 13.75 15.11 -3.95
N GLY A 235 13.41 16.06 -4.83
CA GLY A 235 14.26 16.43 -5.97
C GLY A 235 14.24 15.42 -7.10
N GLY A 236 13.14 14.71 -7.27
CA GLY A 236 12.91 13.68 -8.27
C GLY A 236 13.54 12.33 -7.94
N GLU A 237 14.11 12.15 -6.76
CA GLU A 237 14.83 10.95 -6.36
C GLU A 237 13.86 9.80 -6.05
N LEU A 238 14.08 8.68 -6.75
CA LEU A 238 13.34 7.44 -6.57
C LEU A 238 14.06 6.54 -5.58
N THR A 239 13.30 5.76 -4.83
CA THR A 239 13.85 4.69 -4.00
C THR A 239 14.60 3.69 -4.91
N PRO A 240 15.84 3.30 -4.57
CA PRO A 240 16.56 2.32 -5.36
C PRO A 240 15.75 1.02 -5.57
N GLY A 241 15.59 0.60 -6.82
CA GLY A 241 14.75 -0.54 -7.17
C GLY A 241 15.20 -1.24 -8.45
N PRO A 242 14.69 -2.46 -8.73
CA PRO A 242 14.97 -3.17 -9.96
C PRO A 242 14.21 -2.55 -11.15
N LEU A 243 14.75 -2.70 -12.35
CA LEU A 243 14.12 -2.19 -13.58
C LEU A 243 12.70 -2.76 -13.82
N SER A 244 12.41 -3.94 -13.30
CA SER A 244 11.09 -4.59 -13.44
C SER A 244 9.94 -3.85 -12.75
N GLN A 245 10.23 -2.97 -11.81
CA GLN A 245 9.23 -2.12 -11.13
C GLN A 245 8.93 -0.81 -11.88
N LEU A 246 9.67 -0.53 -12.96
CA LEU A 246 9.54 0.68 -13.75
C LEU A 246 8.79 0.39 -15.05
N THR A 247 8.15 1.42 -15.62
CA THR A 247 7.56 1.28 -16.97
C THR A 247 8.64 0.95 -17.98
N LYS A 248 8.31 0.14 -18.97
CA LYS A 248 9.28 -0.33 -19.95
C LYS A 248 10.10 0.79 -20.63
N PRO A 249 9.49 1.92 -21.11
CA PRO A 249 10.26 3.01 -21.71
C PRO A 249 11.25 3.65 -20.72
N PHE A 250 10.86 3.82 -19.46
CA PHE A 250 11.70 4.37 -18.42
C PHE A 250 12.87 3.43 -18.10
N ALA A 251 12.59 2.14 -17.90
CA ALA A 251 13.59 1.10 -17.63
C ALA A 251 14.62 0.98 -18.77
N ASP A 252 14.14 0.94 -20.03
CA ASP A 252 14.98 0.86 -21.21
C ASP A 252 15.92 2.09 -21.38
N ALA A 253 15.47 3.25 -20.96
CA ALA A 253 16.28 4.47 -20.96
C ALA A 253 17.30 4.46 -19.82
N LEU A 254 16.84 4.15 -18.58
CA LEU A 254 17.68 4.12 -17.39
C LEU A 254 18.82 3.11 -17.50
N ALA A 255 18.56 1.92 -18.06
CA ALA A 255 19.56 0.87 -18.25
C ALA A 255 20.73 1.25 -19.15
N LYS A 256 20.57 2.30 -19.98
CA LYS A 256 21.63 2.78 -20.91
C LYS A 256 22.47 3.91 -20.33
N LEU A 257 22.08 4.44 -19.18
CA LEU A 257 22.76 5.58 -18.58
C LEU A 257 23.99 5.15 -17.79
N LYS A 258 24.97 6.04 -17.74
CA LYS A 258 26.09 5.98 -16.80
C LYS A 258 25.80 6.90 -15.61
N PRO A 259 26.45 6.68 -14.45
CA PRO A 259 26.32 7.57 -13.31
C PRO A 259 26.55 9.02 -13.65
N GLY A 260 25.64 9.89 -13.23
CA GLY A 260 25.62 11.32 -13.54
C GLY A 260 25.13 11.67 -14.95
N GLN A 261 24.79 10.70 -15.78
CA GLN A 261 24.26 10.93 -17.12
C GLN A 261 22.75 11.15 -17.09
N ILE A 262 22.28 12.07 -17.96
CA ILE A 262 20.86 12.39 -18.11
C ILE A 262 20.35 11.85 -19.45
N SER A 263 19.19 11.19 -19.40
CA SER A 263 18.55 10.62 -20.60
C SER A 263 18.11 11.70 -21.60
N GLU A 264 17.82 11.29 -22.82
CA GLU A 264 16.91 12.02 -23.71
C GLU A 264 15.50 12.05 -23.09
N VAL A 265 14.58 12.80 -23.71
CA VAL A 265 13.18 12.83 -23.26
C VAL A 265 12.53 11.48 -23.55
N VAL A 266 12.02 10.84 -22.51
CA VAL A 266 11.37 9.53 -22.54
C VAL A 266 9.86 9.72 -22.40
N GLU A 267 9.06 9.18 -23.31
CA GLU A 267 7.60 9.15 -23.21
C GLU A 267 7.16 7.84 -22.57
N SER A 268 6.32 7.91 -21.55
CA SER A 268 5.67 6.78 -20.88
C SER A 268 4.18 7.02 -20.78
N GLU A 269 3.45 6.06 -20.23
CA GLU A 269 2.02 6.20 -19.94
C GLU A 269 1.70 7.29 -18.90
N PHE A 270 2.68 7.72 -18.09
CA PHE A 270 2.51 8.79 -17.08
C PHE A 270 2.86 10.18 -17.59
N GLY A 271 3.46 10.30 -18.79
CA GLY A 271 3.89 11.54 -19.39
C GLY A 271 5.32 11.48 -19.92
N PHE A 272 6.02 12.61 -19.88
CA PHE A 272 7.37 12.77 -20.41
C PHE A 272 8.38 12.91 -19.29
N HIS A 273 9.52 12.21 -19.40
CA HIS A 273 10.55 12.16 -18.38
C HIS A 273 11.90 12.57 -18.94
N ILE A 274 12.72 13.19 -18.10
CA ILE A 274 14.19 13.13 -18.19
C ILE A 274 14.68 12.43 -16.92
N ILE A 275 15.67 11.54 -17.08
CA ILE A 275 16.09 10.59 -16.03
C ILE A 275 17.60 10.76 -15.83
N GLU A 276 18.05 10.76 -14.58
CA GLU A 276 19.46 10.72 -14.20
C GLU A 276 19.75 9.44 -13.44
N LEU A 277 20.78 8.70 -13.83
CA LEU A 277 21.33 7.63 -13.00
C LEU A 277 22.28 8.25 -11.98
N ILE A 278 22.02 8.09 -10.69
CA ILE A 278 22.81 8.72 -9.60
C ILE A 278 24.09 7.93 -9.37
N ASP A 279 23.97 6.64 -9.13
CA ASP A 279 25.08 5.74 -8.78
C ASP A 279 25.12 4.51 -9.69
N GLU A 280 26.26 3.81 -9.70
CA GLU A 280 26.35 2.49 -10.33
C GLU A 280 25.34 1.52 -9.71
N PRO A 281 24.61 0.75 -10.55
CA PRO A 281 23.66 -0.24 -10.04
C PRO A 281 24.34 -1.28 -9.16
N LYS A 282 23.75 -1.57 -7.99
CA LYS A 282 24.24 -2.56 -7.03
C LYS A 282 23.21 -3.68 -6.89
N ASN A 283 23.61 -4.92 -7.08
CA ASN A 283 22.73 -6.10 -6.97
C ASN A 283 21.44 -5.99 -7.82
N GLY A 284 21.54 -5.37 -9.01
CA GLY A 284 20.39 -5.14 -9.89
C GLY A 284 19.45 -4.00 -9.47
N MET A 285 19.80 -3.25 -8.42
CA MET A 285 19.05 -2.09 -7.95
C MET A 285 19.63 -0.82 -8.57
N TYR A 286 18.76 0.00 -9.16
CA TYR A 286 19.09 1.26 -9.81
C TYR A 286 18.67 2.43 -8.93
N HIS A 287 19.60 3.34 -8.66
CA HIS A 287 19.37 4.58 -7.94
C HIS A 287 19.30 5.74 -8.93
N SER A 288 18.12 6.30 -9.09
CA SER A 288 17.86 7.30 -10.12
C SER A 288 17.01 8.47 -9.59
N ARG A 289 16.98 9.53 -10.36
CA ARG A 289 16.01 10.61 -10.20
C ARG A 289 15.44 11.02 -11.54
N HIS A 290 14.25 11.64 -11.53
CA HIS A 290 13.60 12.06 -12.74
C HIS A 290 12.85 13.38 -12.58
N ILE A 291 12.52 13.99 -13.70
CA ILE A 291 11.50 15.04 -13.82
C ILE A 291 10.40 14.47 -14.70
N LEU A 292 9.19 14.45 -14.17
CA LEU A 292 7.98 14.07 -14.92
C LEU A 292 7.20 15.34 -15.25
N LEU A 293 6.89 15.54 -16.53
CA LEU A 293 5.90 16.51 -16.97
C LEU A 293 4.79 15.83 -17.75
N ARG A 294 3.57 16.33 -17.59
CA ARG A 294 2.41 15.93 -18.39
C ARG A 294 2.14 17.01 -19.46
N PRO A 295 1.47 16.63 -20.59
CA PRO A 295 0.99 17.59 -21.55
C PRO A 295 0.11 18.63 -20.85
N SER A 296 0.39 19.91 -21.07
CA SER A 296 -0.41 21.01 -20.55
C SER A 296 -1.17 21.69 -21.68
N TYR A 297 -2.43 22.03 -21.41
CA TYR A 297 -3.33 22.65 -22.35
C TYR A 297 -3.61 24.10 -21.96
N THR A 298 -3.93 24.93 -22.96
CA THR A 298 -4.46 26.26 -22.72
C THR A 298 -5.93 26.18 -22.32
N ASN A 299 -6.46 27.23 -21.70
CA ASN A 299 -7.87 27.28 -21.33
C ASN A 299 -8.81 27.05 -22.53
N ASP A 300 -8.48 27.59 -23.71
CA ASP A 300 -9.29 27.41 -24.90
C ASP A 300 -9.27 25.94 -25.39
N GLU A 301 -8.13 25.27 -25.30
CA GLU A 301 -7.98 23.86 -25.64
C GLU A 301 -8.79 22.95 -24.71
N LEU A 302 -8.92 23.29 -23.43
CA LEU A 302 -9.73 22.57 -22.45
C LEU A 302 -11.24 22.85 -22.59
N LEU A 303 -11.61 24.08 -22.94
CA LEU A 303 -13.01 24.48 -23.07
C LEU A 303 -13.67 23.97 -24.36
N ALA A 304 -12.90 23.69 -25.41
CA ALA A 304 -13.45 23.22 -26.68
C ALA A 304 -14.19 21.88 -26.54
N PRO A 305 -13.60 20.80 -25.93
CA PRO A 305 -14.31 19.55 -25.75
C PRO A 305 -15.48 19.66 -24.77
N MET A 306 -15.46 20.56 -23.80
CA MET A 306 -16.60 20.81 -22.91
C MET A 306 -17.81 21.34 -23.69
N LYS A 307 -17.62 22.34 -24.55
CA LYS A 307 -18.68 22.89 -25.40
C LYS A 307 -19.28 21.84 -26.38
N GLU A 308 -18.40 20.99 -26.90
CA GLU A 308 -18.84 19.87 -27.76
C GLU A 308 -19.70 18.89 -26.96
N LEU A 309 -19.27 18.49 -25.75
CA LEU A 309 -20.00 17.58 -24.87
C LEU A 309 -21.33 18.18 -24.39
N ASP A 310 -21.38 19.48 -24.07
CA ASP A 310 -22.65 20.15 -23.70
C ASP A 310 -23.63 20.12 -24.88
N SER A 311 -23.15 20.32 -26.12
CA SER A 311 -23.99 20.18 -27.32
C SER A 311 -24.52 18.76 -27.51
N ILE A 312 -23.70 17.74 -27.23
CA ILE A 312 -24.08 16.33 -27.25
C ILE A 312 -25.11 16.04 -26.15
N ALA A 313 -24.88 16.54 -24.92
CA ALA A 313 -25.79 16.40 -23.80
C ALA A 313 -27.19 17.02 -24.15
N ASP A 314 -27.21 18.15 -24.84
CA ASP A 314 -28.46 18.79 -25.29
C ASP A 314 -29.20 17.95 -26.34
N LEU A 315 -28.50 17.27 -27.24
CA LEU A 315 -29.10 16.34 -28.18
C LEU A 315 -29.71 15.13 -27.48
N ILE A 316 -29.01 14.61 -26.45
CA ILE A 316 -29.49 13.50 -25.61
C ILE A 316 -30.75 13.92 -24.84
N ARG A 317 -30.72 15.07 -24.16
CA ARG A 317 -31.86 15.62 -23.39
C ARG A 317 -33.09 15.88 -24.24
N LYS A 318 -32.92 16.10 -25.56
CA LYS A 318 -33.99 16.28 -26.54
C LYS A 318 -34.41 14.98 -27.23
N ASP A 319 -33.91 13.83 -26.74
CA ASP A 319 -34.17 12.51 -27.36
C ASP A 319 -33.78 12.40 -28.83
N SER A 320 -32.87 13.29 -29.30
CA SER A 320 -32.40 13.27 -30.69
C SER A 320 -31.40 12.18 -30.98
N ILE A 321 -30.72 11.70 -29.94
CA ILE A 321 -29.80 10.57 -29.96
C ILE A 321 -29.81 9.90 -28.56
N SER A 322 -29.71 8.58 -28.54
CA SER A 322 -29.53 7.86 -27.25
C SER A 322 -28.15 8.15 -26.63
N PHE A 323 -28.02 8.00 -25.32
CA PHE A 323 -26.70 8.15 -24.68
C PHE A 323 -25.71 7.09 -25.17
N GLU A 324 -26.20 5.89 -25.39
CA GLU A 324 -25.45 4.72 -25.86
C GLU A 324 -24.88 4.95 -27.26
N ASP A 325 -25.74 5.47 -28.21
CA ASP A 325 -25.30 5.82 -29.57
C ASP A 325 -24.33 7.01 -29.56
N ALA A 326 -24.58 7.99 -28.69
CA ALA A 326 -23.68 9.13 -28.51
C ALA A 326 -22.33 8.71 -27.96
N ALA A 327 -22.29 7.79 -26.99
CA ALA A 327 -21.06 7.23 -26.46
C ALA A 327 -20.27 6.50 -27.57
N MET A 328 -20.94 5.64 -28.32
CA MET A 328 -20.32 4.89 -29.41
C MET A 328 -19.74 5.82 -30.50
N LYS A 329 -20.44 6.90 -30.82
CA LYS A 329 -20.08 7.81 -31.89
C LYS A 329 -19.04 8.86 -31.50
N PHE A 330 -19.13 9.40 -30.30
CA PHE A 330 -18.40 10.60 -29.90
C PHE A 330 -17.39 10.38 -28.76
N SER A 331 -17.48 9.29 -27.97
CA SER A 331 -16.56 9.08 -26.84
C SER A 331 -15.18 8.69 -27.35
N ASP A 332 -14.16 9.33 -26.76
CA ASP A 332 -12.75 8.97 -26.95
C ASP A 332 -12.32 7.83 -26.00
N ASP A 333 -13.12 7.52 -24.99
CA ASP A 333 -12.85 6.43 -24.08
C ASP A 333 -13.13 5.07 -24.74
N LYS A 334 -12.04 4.37 -25.06
CA LYS A 334 -12.08 3.07 -25.75
C LYS A 334 -12.69 1.95 -24.90
N LEU A 335 -12.65 2.08 -23.58
CA LEU A 335 -13.11 1.04 -22.65
C LEU A 335 -14.64 1.04 -22.56
N THR A 336 -15.24 2.21 -22.41
CA THR A 336 -16.69 2.31 -22.18
C THR A 336 -17.51 2.56 -23.44
N ARG A 337 -16.92 3.16 -24.46
CA ARG A 337 -17.68 3.58 -25.65
C ARG A 337 -18.42 2.45 -26.39
N MET A 338 -17.85 1.21 -26.35
CA MET A 338 -18.44 0.05 -27.07
C MET A 338 -19.54 -0.65 -26.26
N ASN A 339 -19.68 -0.33 -24.96
CA ASN A 339 -20.75 -0.85 -24.10
C ASN A 339 -21.77 0.23 -23.69
N GLY A 340 -22.00 1.21 -24.56
CA GLY A 340 -22.95 2.29 -24.33
C GLY A 340 -22.49 3.33 -23.29
N GLY A 341 -21.20 3.41 -23.03
CA GLY A 341 -20.61 4.33 -22.08
C GLY A 341 -20.63 3.83 -20.62
N ILE A 342 -21.18 2.65 -20.33
CA ILE A 342 -21.27 2.11 -18.97
C ILE A 342 -19.87 2.01 -18.35
N VAL A 343 -19.70 2.64 -17.20
CA VAL A 343 -18.45 2.63 -16.44
C VAL A 343 -18.34 1.35 -15.64
N THR A 344 -17.15 0.78 -15.61
CA THR A 344 -16.86 -0.41 -14.83
C THR A 344 -15.76 -0.12 -13.81
N ASN A 345 -15.79 -0.81 -12.70
CA ASN A 345 -14.75 -0.71 -11.66
C ASN A 345 -13.50 -1.54 -12.00
N HIS A 346 -13.42 -2.13 -13.19
CA HIS A 346 -12.34 -3.03 -13.60
C HIS A 346 -10.95 -2.36 -13.50
N ASP A 347 -10.82 -1.12 -14.00
CA ASP A 347 -9.54 -0.40 -13.95
C ASP A 347 -9.14 -0.03 -12.52
N PHE A 348 -10.11 0.25 -11.65
CA PHE A 348 -9.88 0.48 -10.23
C PHE A 348 -9.36 -0.79 -9.54
N LEU A 349 -9.99 -1.93 -9.81
CA LEU A 349 -9.58 -3.23 -9.27
C LEU A 349 -8.19 -3.66 -9.77
N MET A 350 -7.88 -3.40 -11.05
CA MET A 350 -6.59 -3.72 -11.64
C MET A 350 -5.45 -2.81 -11.13
N SER A 351 -5.75 -1.58 -10.75
CA SER A 351 -4.75 -0.64 -10.21
C SER A 351 -4.38 -0.87 -8.75
N SER A 352 -5.16 -1.66 -8.04
CA SER A 352 -5.00 -1.91 -6.60
C SER A 352 -4.95 -3.41 -6.31
N PRO A 353 -3.75 -4.02 -6.24
CA PRO A 353 -3.59 -5.46 -6.04
C PRO A 353 -4.34 -6.02 -4.82
N GLN A 354 -4.56 -5.20 -3.80
CA GLN A 354 -5.33 -5.57 -2.61
C GLN A 354 -6.81 -5.84 -2.89
N TYR A 355 -7.35 -5.32 -4.00
CA TYR A 355 -8.73 -5.54 -4.43
C TYR A 355 -8.85 -6.55 -5.58
N ALA A 356 -7.74 -7.11 -6.06
CA ALA A 356 -7.73 -8.05 -7.19
C ALA A 356 -8.57 -9.32 -6.95
N ASN A 357 -8.87 -9.64 -5.69
CA ASN A 357 -9.69 -10.78 -5.30
C ASN A 357 -11.15 -10.40 -4.96
N VAL A 358 -11.49 -9.10 -5.01
CA VAL A 358 -12.84 -8.64 -4.66
C VAL A 358 -13.72 -8.70 -5.88
N LYS A 359 -14.63 -9.66 -5.92
CA LYS A 359 -15.63 -9.82 -6.99
C LYS A 359 -16.84 -8.92 -6.74
N TYR A 360 -16.64 -7.60 -6.84
CA TYR A 360 -17.78 -6.68 -6.90
C TYR A 360 -18.48 -6.78 -8.24
N SER A 361 -19.77 -6.41 -8.28
CA SER A 361 -20.43 -6.16 -9.56
C SER A 361 -19.62 -5.13 -10.32
N ALA A 362 -19.23 -5.46 -11.54
CA ALA A 362 -18.35 -4.63 -12.34
C ALA A 362 -18.87 -3.22 -12.62
N THR A 363 -20.17 -2.98 -12.44
CA THR A 363 -20.86 -1.73 -12.84
C THR A 363 -21.51 -0.98 -11.67
N LYS A 364 -21.52 -1.53 -10.47
CA LYS A 364 -22.14 -0.91 -9.29
C LYS A 364 -21.06 -0.24 -8.43
N PHE A 365 -21.20 1.04 -8.18
CA PHE A 365 -20.26 1.87 -7.41
C PHE A 365 -20.90 2.32 -6.10
N ARG A 366 -20.23 2.14 -4.98
CA ARG A 366 -20.61 2.70 -3.70
C ARG A 366 -20.03 4.11 -3.56
N ARG A 367 -20.57 4.92 -2.66
CA ARG A 367 -20.03 6.27 -2.40
C ARG A 367 -18.53 6.26 -2.08
N GLU A 368 -18.07 5.28 -1.34
CA GLU A 368 -16.67 5.13 -0.95
C GLU A 368 -15.72 4.82 -2.12
N ASP A 369 -16.24 4.22 -3.19
CA ASP A 369 -15.48 3.93 -4.40
C ASP A 369 -15.10 5.21 -5.17
N PHE A 370 -15.76 6.34 -4.87
CA PHE A 370 -15.43 7.67 -5.35
C PHE A 370 -14.48 8.45 -4.41
N GLY A 371 -13.69 7.75 -3.59
CA GLY A 371 -12.89 8.34 -2.52
C GLY A 371 -11.61 9.05 -2.93
N ASN A 372 -11.19 8.96 -4.21
CA ASN A 372 -10.03 9.68 -4.71
C ASN A 372 -10.43 11.00 -5.40
N ASP A 373 -9.52 11.98 -5.46
CA ASP A 373 -9.79 13.32 -6.02
C ASP A 373 -10.35 13.29 -7.44
N ARG A 374 -10.00 12.28 -8.25
CA ARG A 374 -10.41 12.14 -9.65
C ARG A 374 -11.84 11.64 -9.79
N SER A 375 -12.23 10.68 -8.96
CA SER A 375 -13.59 10.13 -8.97
C SER A 375 -14.58 10.95 -8.15
N LEU A 376 -14.11 11.79 -7.21
CA LEU A 376 -14.97 12.73 -6.48
C LEU A 376 -15.72 13.70 -7.39
N GLN A 377 -15.14 14.08 -8.53
CA GLN A 377 -15.80 14.92 -9.52
C GLN A 377 -16.98 14.20 -10.16
N ASP A 378 -16.85 12.90 -10.42
CA ASP A 378 -17.93 12.06 -10.95
C ASP A 378 -19.08 11.97 -9.95
N TYR A 379 -18.76 11.69 -8.67
CA TYR A 379 -19.79 11.71 -7.62
C TYR A 379 -20.46 13.07 -7.49
N GLY A 380 -19.69 14.16 -7.57
CA GLY A 380 -20.21 15.54 -7.52
C GLY A 380 -21.16 15.87 -8.68
N ALA A 381 -21.00 15.22 -9.85
CA ALA A 381 -21.92 15.34 -10.97
C ALA A 381 -23.15 14.42 -10.78
N LEU A 382 -22.91 13.14 -10.43
CA LEU A 382 -23.96 12.11 -10.28
C LEU A 382 -24.95 12.43 -9.17
N SER A 383 -24.47 12.96 -8.02
CA SER A 383 -25.30 13.28 -6.85
C SER A 383 -26.37 14.37 -7.10
N LYS A 384 -26.29 15.05 -8.24
CA LYS A 384 -27.25 16.10 -8.66
C LYS A 384 -28.26 15.62 -9.67
N LEU A 385 -28.14 14.37 -10.14
CA LEU A 385 -28.95 13.80 -11.19
C LEU A 385 -29.99 12.84 -10.62
N ASN A 386 -31.15 12.78 -11.29
CA ASN A 386 -32.08 11.66 -11.15
C ASN A 386 -31.72 10.55 -12.16
N PRO A 387 -32.11 9.28 -11.89
CA PRO A 387 -31.93 8.21 -12.85
C PRO A 387 -32.47 8.58 -14.26
N GLY A 388 -31.66 8.38 -15.28
CA GLY A 388 -31.90 8.75 -16.64
C GLY A 388 -31.36 10.12 -17.06
N GLU A 389 -31.05 11.01 -16.11
CA GLU A 389 -30.55 12.35 -16.43
C GLU A 389 -29.05 12.36 -16.79
N VAL A 390 -28.67 13.39 -17.58
CA VAL A 390 -27.31 13.62 -18.07
C VAL A 390 -26.77 14.92 -17.51
N SER A 391 -25.52 14.90 -17.00
CA SER A 391 -24.84 16.08 -16.47
C SER A 391 -24.53 17.12 -17.55
N SER A 392 -24.16 18.33 -17.14
CA SER A 392 -23.37 19.23 -17.98
C SER A 392 -21.93 18.72 -18.06
N ALA A 393 -21.20 19.19 -19.06
CA ALA A 393 -19.80 18.84 -19.23
C ALA A 393 -18.94 19.40 -18.08
N TYR A 394 -17.96 18.62 -17.64
CA TYR A 394 -16.98 19.02 -16.64
C TYR A 394 -15.61 18.46 -16.98
N MET A 395 -14.58 19.09 -16.42
CA MET A 395 -13.20 18.63 -16.55
C MET A 395 -12.90 17.54 -15.54
N ALA A 396 -12.13 16.55 -15.96
CA ALA A 396 -11.67 15.44 -15.15
C ALA A 396 -10.26 15.03 -15.57
N GLU A 397 -9.64 14.16 -14.77
CA GLU A 397 -8.38 13.51 -15.11
C GLU A 397 -8.59 11.99 -15.18
N ASP A 398 -7.92 11.35 -16.15
CA ASP A 398 -7.86 9.89 -16.17
C ASP A 398 -6.89 9.33 -15.12
N LEU A 399 -6.84 8.00 -14.96
CA LEU A 399 -5.94 7.33 -14.00
C LEU A 399 -4.44 7.66 -14.23
N ARG A 400 -4.09 8.11 -15.42
CA ARG A 400 -2.74 8.52 -15.83
C ARG A 400 -2.49 10.01 -15.59
N GLY A 401 -3.53 10.76 -15.20
CA GLY A 401 -3.49 12.20 -14.97
C GLY A 401 -3.55 13.02 -16.25
N ASN A 402 -4.13 12.49 -17.33
CA ASN A 402 -4.39 13.26 -18.51
C ASN A 402 -5.71 14.01 -18.35
N GLU A 403 -5.69 15.31 -18.60
CA GLU A 403 -6.87 16.16 -18.57
C GLU A 403 -7.81 15.82 -19.74
N HIS A 404 -9.07 15.68 -19.43
CA HIS A 404 -10.16 15.46 -20.40
C HIS A 404 -11.46 16.11 -19.92
N SER A 405 -12.42 16.21 -20.81
CA SER A 405 -13.79 16.61 -20.45
C SER A 405 -14.72 15.42 -20.56
N LYS A 406 -15.74 15.37 -19.72
CA LYS A 406 -16.77 14.35 -19.81
C LYS A 406 -18.15 14.82 -19.38
N ILE A 407 -19.16 14.08 -19.82
CA ILE A 407 -20.53 14.08 -19.30
C ILE A 407 -20.85 12.69 -18.75
N VAL A 408 -21.67 12.63 -17.74
CA VAL A 408 -22.14 11.37 -17.15
C VAL A 408 -23.66 11.31 -17.18
N LYS A 409 -24.19 10.09 -17.35
CA LYS A 409 -25.60 9.74 -17.19
C LYS A 409 -25.75 8.88 -15.96
N LEU A 410 -26.60 9.28 -15.04
CA LEU A 410 -26.99 8.40 -13.94
C LEU A 410 -27.99 7.38 -14.51
N VAL A 411 -27.56 6.11 -14.57
CA VAL A 411 -28.41 5.04 -15.12
C VAL A 411 -29.39 4.55 -14.05
N GLU A 412 -28.88 4.25 -12.86
CA GLU A 412 -29.64 3.70 -11.75
C GLU A 412 -29.03 4.09 -10.41
N VAL A 413 -29.87 4.26 -9.40
CA VAL A 413 -29.49 4.31 -8.00
C VAL A 413 -30.15 3.12 -7.30
N ILE A 414 -29.33 2.24 -6.74
CA ILE A 414 -29.78 1.11 -5.95
C ILE A 414 -29.73 1.56 -4.49
N PRO A 415 -30.88 1.67 -3.80
CA PRO A 415 -30.90 2.15 -2.42
C PRO A 415 -30.23 1.14 -1.47
N THR A 416 -29.85 1.62 -0.29
CA THR A 416 -29.37 0.76 0.79
C THR A 416 -30.39 -0.34 1.08
N HIS A 417 -29.96 -1.60 1.09
CA HIS A 417 -30.80 -2.77 1.30
C HIS A 417 -30.05 -3.89 1.99
N ILE A 418 -30.79 -4.85 2.56
CA ILE A 418 -30.21 -6.10 3.05
C ILE A 418 -29.89 -6.96 1.83
N ALA A 419 -28.67 -7.51 1.78
CA ALA A 419 -28.21 -8.31 0.64
C ALA A 419 -29.17 -9.44 0.28
N THR A 420 -29.33 -9.67 -1.02
CA THR A 420 -30.11 -10.77 -1.60
C THR A 420 -29.23 -11.60 -2.54
N LEU A 421 -29.56 -12.89 -2.69
CA LEU A 421 -28.83 -13.77 -3.63
C LEU A 421 -28.97 -13.31 -5.10
N GLU A 422 -30.07 -12.64 -5.45
CA GLU A 422 -30.34 -12.20 -6.81
C GLU A 422 -29.50 -10.98 -7.19
N GLU A 423 -29.39 -10.00 -6.29
CA GLU A 423 -28.74 -8.71 -6.59
C GLU A 423 -27.28 -8.66 -6.14
N ASP A 424 -26.92 -9.41 -5.07
CA ASP A 424 -25.63 -9.29 -4.39
C ASP A 424 -24.83 -10.58 -4.37
N TYR A 425 -25.12 -11.51 -5.27
CA TYR A 425 -24.46 -12.81 -5.33
C TYR A 425 -22.93 -12.73 -5.24
N PRO A 426 -22.22 -11.80 -5.94
CA PRO A 426 -20.75 -11.70 -5.83
C PRO A 426 -20.26 -11.41 -4.42
N THR A 427 -20.97 -10.56 -3.68
CA THR A 427 -20.65 -10.22 -2.28
C THR A 427 -20.84 -11.42 -1.37
N ILE A 428 -21.96 -12.14 -1.55
CA ILE A 428 -22.28 -13.35 -0.77
C ILE A 428 -21.30 -14.48 -1.11
N GLU A 429 -20.93 -14.65 -2.38
CA GLU A 429 -19.93 -15.63 -2.83
C GLU A 429 -18.58 -15.39 -2.16
N GLU A 430 -18.14 -14.12 -2.08
CA GLU A 430 -16.90 -13.76 -1.41
C GLU A 430 -16.95 -14.06 0.11
N MET A 431 -18.06 -13.74 0.76
CA MET A 431 -18.26 -14.04 2.17
C MET A 431 -18.24 -15.55 2.42
N ALA A 432 -18.94 -16.32 1.59
CA ALA A 432 -18.96 -17.77 1.68
C ALA A 432 -17.58 -18.40 1.43
N LEU A 433 -16.82 -17.83 0.48
CA LEU A 433 -15.45 -18.26 0.19
C LEU A 433 -14.53 -17.97 1.38
N THR A 434 -14.61 -16.77 1.95
CA THR A 434 -13.83 -16.35 3.11
C THR A 434 -14.11 -17.26 4.31
N ASP A 435 -15.37 -17.50 4.64
CA ASP A 435 -15.77 -18.40 5.71
C ASP A 435 -15.24 -19.83 5.51
N LYS A 436 -15.34 -20.35 4.28
CA LYS A 436 -14.81 -21.67 3.94
C LYS A 436 -13.30 -21.74 4.05
N GLN A 437 -12.59 -20.68 3.62
CA GLN A 437 -11.14 -20.56 3.74
C GLN A 437 -10.70 -20.47 5.21
N GLU A 438 -11.39 -19.70 6.03
CA GLU A 438 -11.11 -19.59 7.46
C GLU A 438 -11.31 -20.93 8.19
N LYS A 439 -12.41 -21.62 7.93
CA LYS A 439 -12.68 -22.95 8.49
C LYS A 439 -11.63 -23.98 8.09
N ALA A 440 -11.24 -23.98 6.82
CA ALA A 440 -10.23 -24.89 6.30
C ALA A 440 -8.83 -24.56 6.88
N PHE A 441 -8.48 -23.29 6.96
CA PHE A 441 -7.23 -22.85 7.57
C PHE A 441 -7.18 -23.19 9.06
N LYS A 442 -8.26 -22.96 9.80
CA LYS A 442 -8.37 -23.29 11.22
C LYS A 442 -8.19 -24.79 11.45
N LYS A 443 -8.83 -25.62 10.63
CA LYS A 443 -8.68 -27.08 10.68
C LYS A 443 -7.23 -27.47 10.41
N TRP A 444 -6.63 -26.99 9.32
CA TRP A 444 -5.26 -27.26 8.96
C TRP A 444 -4.28 -26.85 10.06
N LEU A 445 -4.47 -25.66 10.63
CA LEU A 445 -3.61 -25.13 11.69
C LEU A 445 -3.68 -25.99 12.95
N THR A 446 -4.89 -26.42 13.35
CA THR A 446 -5.12 -27.33 14.48
C THR A 446 -4.36 -28.64 14.28
N GLU A 447 -4.48 -29.26 13.09
CA GLU A 447 -3.76 -30.50 12.77
C GLU A 447 -2.23 -30.34 12.81
N LYS A 448 -1.72 -29.17 12.37
CA LYS A 448 -0.27 -28.87 12.40
C LYS A 448 0.24 -28.61 13.81
N ILE A 449 -0.53 -27.93 14.66
CA ILE A 449 -0.20 -27.72 16.08
C ILE A 449 -0.05 -29.07 16.79
N ASP A 450 -0.96 -30.01 16.54
CA ASP A 450 -0.92 -31.34 17.18
C ASP A 450 0.34 -32.13 16.81
N GLY A 451 0.81 -31.98 15.57
CA GLY A 451 2.01 -32.66 15.07
C GLY A 451 3.35 -32.01 15.45
N LEU A 452 3.35 -30.81 16.01
CA LEU A 452 4.54 -30.02 16.23
C LEU A 452 5.00 -30.06 17.70
N TYR A 453 6.31 -29.91 17.92
CA TYR A 453 6.82 -29.65 19.26
C TYR A 453 6.51 -28.21 19.66
N VAL A 454 5.79 -28.05 20.76
CA VAL A 454 5.48 -26.74 21.36
C VAL A 454 5.84 -26.77 22.83
N HIS A 455 6.53 -25.72 23.25
CA HIS A 455 6.79 -25.44 24.67
C HIS A 455 6.39 -24.00 24.97
N ILE A 456 5.62 -23.80 26.03
CA ILE A 456 5.19 -22.48 26.51
C ILE A 456 5.65 -22.34 27.97
N ALA A 457 6.20 -21.18 28.31
CA ALA A 457 6.60 -20.86 29.68
C ALA A 457 5.38 -20.92 30.62
N PRO A 458 5.56 -21.38 31.88
CA PRO A 458 4.44 -21.61 32.80
C PRO A 458 3.50 -20.42 32.97
N GLU A 459 4.04 -19.21 33.00
CA GLU A 459 3.27 -17.97 33.19
C GLU A 459 2.30 -17.63 32.05
N PHE A 460 2.44 -18.28 30.89
CA PHE A 460 1.56 -18.08 29.73
C PHE A 460 0.62 -19.28 29.49
N ARG A 461 0.81 -20.43 30.19
CA ARG A 461 0.03 -21.64 29.94
C ARG A 461 -1.44 -21.51 30.30
N ASP A 462 -1.75 -20.69 31.29
CA ASP A 462 -3.12 -20.45 31.75
C ASP A 462 -3.84 -19.37 30.93
N GLY A 463 -3.21 -18.89 29.86
CA GLY A 463 -3.77 -17.88 28.95
C GLY A 463 -4.90 -18.43 28.09
N GLU A 464 -5.82 -17.57 27.72
CA GLU A 464 -6.89 -17.89 26.76
C GLU A 464 -6.33 -17.88 25.32
N PHE A 465 -6.05 -19.05 24.77
CA PHE A 465 -5.63 -19.24 23.39
C PHE A 465 -6.84 -19.54 22.49
N GLU A 466 -6.82 -19.03 21.28
CA GLU A 466 -7.82 -19.34 20.25
C GLU A 466 -7.75 -20.84 19.85
N TYR A 467 -6.54 -21.42 19.92
CA TYR A 467 -6.26 -22.83 19.67
C TYR A 467 -5.77 -23.49 20.97
N PRO A 468 -6.69 -24.13 21.75
CA PRO A 468 -6.32 -24.70 23.06
C PRO A 468 -5.23 -25.76 23.00
N ASN A 469 -5.03 -26.40 21.86
CA ASN A 469 -4.02 -27.43 21.63
C ASN A 469 -2.56 -26.91 21.55
N TRP A 470 -2.33 -25.59 21.66
CA TRP A 470 -1.02 -25.04 21.92
C TRP A 470 -0.44 -25.50 23.27
N VAL A 471 -1.30 -25.68 24.27
CA VAL A 471 -0.92 -26.16 25.60
C VAL A 471 -1.02 -27.69 25.61
N LYS A 472 0.15 -28.34 25.63
CA LYS A 472 0.28 -29.81 25.67
C LYS A 472 0.61 -30.32 27.06
#